data_805f251087d764f42026900055d66a26
#
_entry.id   805f251087d764f42026900055d66a26
#
_cell.length_a   1.000
_cell.length_b   1.000
_cell.length_c   1.000
_cell.angle_alpha   90.00
_cell.angle_beta   90.00
_cell.angle_gamma   90.00
#
_symmetry.space_group_name_H-M   'P 1'
#
loop_
_entity.id
_entity.type
_entity.pdbx_description
1 polymer ?
#
loop_
_entity_poly.entity_id
_entity_poly.type
_entity_poly.pdbx_seq_one_letter_code
_entity_poly.pdbx_strand_id
1 'polypeptide(L)' 'MEELIKKIEAEFTSFKQNATQLVNKGNKAAGVRSRRASSNLDKLFKEWRAVSVKAE' A
#
# COMPACT_ATOMS: atom_id res chain seq x y z
N MET A 1 8.03 13.22 -7.36
CA MET A 1 7.97 12.72 -5.97
C MET A 1 6.59 12.83 -5.35
N GLU A 2 5.87 13.90 -5.59
CA GLU A 2 4.51 14.06 -5.07
C GLU A 2 3.56 12.99 -5.57
N GLU A 3 3.66 12.61 -6.85
CA GLU A 3 2.83 11.56 -7.40
C GLU A 3 3.11 10.21 -6.75
N LEU A 4 4.37 9.95 -6.42
CA LEU A 4 4.74 8.72 -5.74
C LEU A 4 4.14 8.67 -4.33
N ILE A 5 4.18 9.78 -3.61
CA ILE A 5 3.54 9.89 -2.29
C ILE A 5 2.04 9.63 -2.39
N LYS A 6 1.38 10.19 -3.41
CA LYS A 6 -0.05 9.96 -3.63
C LYS A 6 -0.37 8.50 -3.92
N LYS A 7 0.47 7.83 -4.70
CA LYS A 7 0.30 6.40 -4.97
C LYS A 7 0.44 5.57 -3.69
N ILE A 8 1.41 5.91 -2.85
CA ILE A 8 1.62 5.23 -1.57
C ILE A 8 0.40 5.43 -0.68
N GLU A 9 -0.12 6.65 -0.59
CA GLU A 9 -1.30 6.94 0.21
C GLU A 9 -2.53 6.16 -0.27
N ALA A 10 -2.75 6.12 -1.58
CA ALA A 10 -3.88 5.39 -2.16
C ALA A 10 -3.80 3.89 -1.87
N GLU A 11 -2.62 3.30 -2.03
CA GLU A 11 -2.42 1.88 -1.73
C GLU A 11 -2.55 1.60 -0.24
N PHE A 12 -2.05 2.49 0.60
CA PHE A 12 -2.19 2.35 2.05
C PHE A 12 -3.65 2.39 2.47
N THR A 13 -4.43 3.32 1.90
CA THR A 13 -5.86 3.41 2.19
C THR A 13 -6.58 2.12 1.79
N SER A 14 -6.29 1.59 0.60
CA SER A 14 -6.84 0.33 0.15
C SER A 14 -6.45 -0.82 1.07
N PHE A 15 -5.19 -0.91 1.44
CA PHE A 15 -4.70 -1.92 2.39
C PHE A 15 -5.46 -1.84 3.71
N LYS A 16 -5.55 -0.65 4.28
CA LYS A 16 -6.19 -0.43 5.58
C LYS A 16 -7.65 -0.85 5.56
N GLN A 17 -8.40 -0.45 4.53
CA GLN A 17 -9.81 -0.79 4.39
C GLN A 17 -10.01 -2.30 4.27
N ASN A 18 -9.23 -2.95 3.44
CA ASN A 18 -9.38 -4.39 3.19
C ASN A 18 -8.91 -5.21 4.39
N ALA A 19 -7.81 -4.81 5.03
CA ALA A 19 -7.32 -5.49 6.22
C ALA A 19 -8.35 -5.40 7.35
N THR A 20 -8.99 -4.25 7.52
CA THR A 20 -10.03 -4.05 8.53
C THR A 20 -11.23 -4.96 8.26
N GLN A 21 -11.66 -5.08 7.01
CA GLN A 21 -12.76 -5.98 6.64
C GLN A 21 -12.43 -7.44 6.88
N LEU A 22 -11.19 -7.83 6.63
CA LEU A 22 -10.75 -9.19 6.91
C LEU A 22 -10.86 -9.50 8.41
N VAL A 23 -10.34 -8.60 9.25
CA VAL A 23 -10.31 -8.81 10.70
C VAL A 23 -11.70 -8.72 11.31
N ASN A 24 -12.50 -7.73 10.94
CA ASN A 24 -13.79 -7.48 11.57
C ASN A 24 -14.93 -8.34 11.02
N LYS A 25 -14.88 -8.70 9.75
CA LYS A 25 -15.97 -9.43 9.08
C LYS A 25 -15.57 -10.79 8.53
N GLY A 26 -14.31 -11.17 8.66
CA GLY A 26 -13.81 -12.42 8.11
C GLY A 26 -13.91 -12.51 6.59
N ASN A 27 -13.89 -11.36 5.91
CA ASN A 27 -14.04 -11.29 4.45
C ASN A 27 -12.77 -11.77 3.76
N LYS A 28 -12.81 -12.98 3.20
CA LYS A 28 -11.65 -13.61 2.55
C LYS A 28 -11.18 -12.84 1.32
N ALA A 29 -12.10 -12.27 0.55
CA ALA A 29 -11.76 -11.47 -0.62
C ALA A 29 -11.00 -10.21 -0.21
N ALA A 30 -11.40 -9.60 0.90
CA ALA A 30 -10.68 -8.46 1.46
C ALA A 30 -9.27 -8.85 1.89
N GLY A 31 -9.09 -10.06 2.42
CA GLY A 31 -7.77 -10.59 2.76
C GLY A 31 -6.85 -10.66 1.55
N VAL A 32 -7.36 -11.18 0.43
CA VAL A 32 -6.59 -11.23 -0.82
C VAL A 32 -6.20 -9.82 -1.28
N ARG A 33 -7.16 -8.89 -1.25
CA ARG A 33 -6.91 -7.51 -1.66
C ARG A 33 -5.89 -6.82 -0.74
N SER A 34 -5.96 -7.06 0.57
CA SER A 34 -5.00 -6.47 1.51
C SER A 34 -3.59 -6.97 1.26
N ARG A 35 -3.42 -8.27 0.95
CA ARG A 35 -2.11 -8.82 0.62
C ARG A 35 -1.56 -8.25 -0.68
N ARG A 36 -2.42 -8.03 -1.69
CA ARG A 36 -2.02 -7.37 -2.94
C ARG A 36 -1.57 -5.92 -2.69
N ALA A 37 -2.34 -5.18 -1.90
CA ALA A 37 -1.99 -3.81 -1.56
C ALA A 37 -0.66 -3.76 -0.80
N SER A 38 -0.43 -4.70 0.11
CA SER A 38 0.83 -4.80 0.84
C SER A 38 2.01 -5.04 -0.12
N SER A 39 1.84 -5.93 -1.09
CA SER A 39 2.87 -6.20 -2.09
C SER A 39 3.16 -4.95 -2.95
N ASN A 40 2.11 -4.23 -3.35
CA ASN A 40 2.25 -2.99 -4.11
C ASN A 40 2.97 -1.92 -3.28
N LEU A 41 2.66 -1.84 -1.99
CA LEU A 41 3.33 -0.91 -1.08
C LEU A 41 4.83 -1.22 -0.98
N ASP A 42 5.21 -2.49 -0.92
CA ASP A 42 6.62 -2.87 -0.89
C ASP A 42 7.37 -2.33 -2.10
N LYS A 43 6.77 -2.43 -3.29
CA LYS A 43 7.36 -1.92 -4.52
C LYS A 43 7.48 -0.40 -4.51
N LEU A 44 6.43 0.27 -4.05
CA LEU A 44 6.40 1.72 -3.96
C LEU A 44 7.41 2.24 -2.94
N PHE A 45 7.58 1.54 -1.83
CA PHE A 45 8.56 1.93 -0.82
C PHE A 45 9.99 1.76 -1.33
N LYS A 46 10.26 0.73 -2.11
CA LYS A 46 11.57 0.56 -2.76
C LYS A 46 11.86 1.71 -3.71
N GLU A 47 10.87 2.08 -4.50
CA GLU A 47 10.96 3.21 -5.42
C GLU A 47 11.21 4.52 -4.65
N TRP A 48 10.49 4.72 -3.56
CA TRP A 48 10.67 5.88 -2.70
C TRP A 48 12.11 5.98 -2.18
N ARG A 49 12.67 4.88 -1.68
CA ARG A 49 14.04 4.89 -1.17
C ARG A 49 15.04 5.27 -2.25
N ALA A 50 14.86 4.76 -3.47
CA ALA A 50 15.74 5.08 -4.58
C ALA A 50 15.65 6.55 -5.00
N VAL A 51 14.42 7.07 -5.10
CA VAL A 51 14.16 8.43 -5.55
C VAL A 51 14.57 9.45 -4.47
N SER A 52 14.28 9.17 -3.21
CA SER A 52 14.56 10.11 -2.12
C SER A 52 16.06 10.33 -1.89
N VAL A 53 16.87 9.32 -2.11
CA VAL A 53 18.32 9.47 -2.02
C VAL A 53 18.83 10.48 -3.04
N LYS A 54 18.27 10.47 -4.25
CA LYS A 54 18.64 11.41 -5.30
C LYS A 54 18.14 12.83 -5.03
N ALA A 55 17.10 12.96 -4.20
CA ALA A 55 16.52 14.26 -3.88
C ALA A 55 17.27 14.97 -2.75
N GLU A 56 18.12 14.27 -2.05
CA GLU A 56 18.98 14.87 -1.02
C GLU A 56 20.15 15.60 -1.65
#